data_802f20c95943d3112391d4298a828860
#
_entry.id   802f20c95943d3112391d4298a828860
#
_cell.length_a   1.000
_cell.length_b   1.000
_cell.length_c   1.000
_cell.angle_alpha   90.00
_cell.angle_beta   90.00
_cell.angle_gamma   90.00
#
_symmetry.space_group_name_H-M   'P 1'
#
loop_
_entity.id
_entity.type
_entity.pdbx_description
1 polymer ?
#
loop_
_entity_poly.entity_id
_entity_poly.type
_entity_poly.pdbx_seq_one_letter_code
_entity_poly.pdbx_strand_id
1 'polypeptide(L)' 'GAAIDELTNVYTAGAFAFALFGGYRRGRESWELSDGLYHVAFRAVNADRARRQPSLRALREEWETALAHGTA' A
#
# COMPACT_ATOMS: atom_id res chain seq x y z
N GLY A 1 8.61 -16.37 19.44
CA GLY A 1 7.66 -16.73 18.57
C GLY A 1 8.08 -16.44 17.17
N ALA A 2 7.33 -17.00 16.32
CA ALA A 2 7.57 -16.72 14.94
C ALA A 2 7.57 -15.22 14.76
N ALA A 3 8.66 -14.72 14.31
CA ALA A 3 8.73 -13.32 14.03
C ALA A 3 7.64 -13.00 13.02
N ILE A 4 6.81 -12.04 13.35
CA ILE A 4 5.85 -11.55 12.40
C ILE A 4 6.66 -10.93 11.28
N ASP A 5 6.44 -11.42 10.08
CA ASP A 5 7.16 -10.93 8.93
C ASP A 5 6.60 -9.56 8.54
N GLU A 6 7.38 -8.51 8.78
CA GLU A 6 6.98 -7.15 8.46
C GLU A 6 6.60 -7.00 7.00
N LEU A 7 7.36 -7.63 6.11
CA LEU A 7 7.09 -7.53 4.69
C LEU A 7 5.77 -8.20 4.31
N THR A 8 5.41 -9.26 4.99
CA THR A 8 4.11 -9.89 4.80
C THR A 8 3.00 -8.99 5.32
N ASN A 9 3.22 -8.33 6.45
CA ASN A 9 2.24 -7.40 7.00
C ASN A 9 2.04 -6.21 6.07
N VAL A 10 3.11 -5.70 5.48
CA VAL A 10 3.01 -4.62 4.49
C VAL A 10 2.17 -5.07 3.29
N TYR A 11 2.42 -6.27 2.79
CA TYR A 11 1.62 -6.81 1.69
C TYR A 11 0.15 -6.89 2.06
N THR A 12 -0.14 -7.40 3.24
CA THR A 12 -1.52 -7.55 3.71
C THR A 12 -2.22 -6.20 3.80
N ALA A 13 -1.51 -5.19 4.31
CA ALA A 13 -2.08 -3.85 4.41
C ALA A 13 -2.37 -3.26 3.03
N GLY A 14 -1.46 -3.45 2.08
CA GLY A 14 -1.69 -2.97 0.71
C GLY A 14 -2.85 -3.68 0.04
N ALA A 15 -2.94 -5.00 0.22
CA ALA A 15 -4.04 -5.77 -0.32
C ALA A 15 -5.38 -5.30 0.27
N PHE A 16 -5.38 -4.97 1.56
CA PHE A 16 -6.56 -4.45 2.22
C PHE A 16 -7.00 -3.11 1.62
N ALA A 17 -6.02 -2.25 1.31
CA ALA A 17 -6.32 -0.97 0.69
C ALA A 17 -6.98 -1.17 -0.68
N PHE A 18 -6.49 -2.11 -1.47
CA PHE A 18 -7.12 -2.42 -2.76
C PHE A 18 -8.52 -2.99 -2.58
N ALA A 19 -8.74 -3.76 -1.53
CA ALA A 19 -10.08 -4.28 -1.25
C ALA A 19 -11.05 -3.14 -0.94
N LEU A 20 -10.59 -2.18 -0.14
CA LEU A 20 -11.45 -1.07 0.28
C LEU A 20 -11.64 -0.02 -0.80
N PHE A 21 -10.58 0.31 -1.54
CA PHE A 21 -10.59 1.48 -2.42
C PHE A 21 -10.45 1.12 -3.89
N GLY A 22 -10.22 -0.12 -4.22
CA GLY A 22 -10.03 -0.56 -5.59
C GLY A 22 -10.97 -1.67 -6.04
N GLY A 23 -11.94 -2.02 -5.23
CA GLY A 23 -12.89 -3.07 -5.59
C GLY A 23 -12.23 -4.42 -5.77
N TYR A 24 -11.19 -4.71 -4.99
CA TYR A 24 -10.40 -5.93 -5.08
C TYR A 24 -9.57 -6.03 -6.36
N ARG A 25 -9.47 -4.95 -7.11
CA ARG A 25 -8.69 -4.92 -8.35
C ARG A 25 -7.44 -4.07 -8.16
N ARG A 26 -6.40 -4.42 -8.90
CA ARG A 26 -5.10 -3.74 -8.78
C ARG A 26 -4.90 -2.68 -9.87
N GLY A 27 -5.86 -2.52 -10.78
CA GLY A 27 -5.75 -1.54 -11.85
C GLY A 27 -6.05 -0.14 -11.38
N ARG A 28 -5.35 0.83 -11.97
CA ARG A 28 -5.53 2.23 -11.59
C ARG A 28 -6.96 2.71 -11.86
N GLU A 29 -7.58 2.19 -12.89
CA GLU A 29 -8.93 2.59 -13.26
C GLU A 29 -9.99 2.22 -12.23
N SER A 30 -9.71 1.22 -11.40
CA SER A 30 -10.63 0.81 -10.33
C SER A 30 -10.35 1.49 -9.01
N TRP A 31 -9.26 2.25 -8.93
CA TRP A 31 -8.80 2.86 -7.69
C TRP A 31 -9.53 4.19 -7.46
N GLU A 32 -10.12 4.34 -6.27
CA GLU A 32 -10.98 5.48 -5.96
C GLU A 32 -10.23 6.67 -5.38
N LEU A 33 -8.98 6.47 -4.97
CA LEU A 33 -8.20 7.52 -4.34
C LEU A 33 -7.16 8.08 -5.31
N SER A 34 -6.30 8.97 -4.81
CA SER A 34 -5.34 9.65 -5.67
C SER A 34 -4.28 8.72 -6.23
N ASP A 35 -3.57 9.20 -7.25
CA ASP A 35 -2.45 8.45 -7.85
C ASP A 35 -1.36 8.19 -6.83
N GLY A 36 -1.06 9.17 -5.96
CA GLY A 36 -0.03 9.00 -4.95
C GLY A 36 -0.35 7.85 -4.02
N LEU A 37 -1.60 7.78 -3.57
CA LEU A 37 -2.02 6.69 -2.70
C LEU A 37 -2.03 5.35 -3.44
N TYR A 38 -2.38 5.36 -4.72
CA TYR A 38 -2.30 4.16 -5.53
C TYR A 38 -0.88 3.60 -5.56
N HIS A 39 0.11 4.47 -5.80
CA HIS A 39 1.50 4.03 -5.87
C HIS A 39 1.98 3.46 -4.54
N VAL A 40 1.58 4.07 -3.42
CA VAL A 40 1.94 3.56 -2.10
C VAL A 40 1.37 2.15 -1.90
N ALA A 41 0.10 1.96 -2.19
CA ALA A 41 -0.55 0.65 -2.04
C ALA A 41 0.03 -0.38 -3.01
N PHE A 42 0.30 0.03 -4.24
CA PHE A 42 0.84 -0.87 -5.26
C PHE A 42 2.24 -1.36 -4.88
N ARG A 43 3.05 -0.47 -4.32
CA ARG A 43 4.37 -0.87 -3.83
C ARG A 43 4.26 -1.91 -2.72
N ALA A 44 3.27 -1.75 -1.84
CA ALA A 44 3.09 -2.65 -0.71
C ALA A 44 2.78 -4.09 -1.15
N VAL A 45 2.12 -4.25 -2.30
CA VAL A 45 1.76 -5.58 -2.81
C VAL A 45 2.73 -6.08 -3.88
N ASN A 46 3.91 -5.48 -3.97
CA ASN A 46 4.91 -5.94 -4.93
C ASN A 46 5.27 -7.40 -4.65
N ALA A 47 5.35 -8.21 -5.71
CA ALA A 47 5.72 -9.61 -5.56
C ALA A 47 7.16 -9.75 -5.05
N ASP A 48 8.02 -8.81 -5.42
CA ASP A 48 9.39 -8.77 -4.91
C ASP A 48 9.37 -8.11 -3.53
N ARG A 49 9.61 -8.92 -2.50
CA ARG A 49 9.59 -8.47 -1.12
C ARG A 49 10.56 -7.31 -0.87
N ALA A 50 11.69 -7.31 -1.57
CA ALA A 50 12.69 -6.27 -1.39
C ALA A 50 12.23 -4.90 -1.90
N ARG A 51 11.19 -4.88 -2.71
CA ARG A 51 10.65 -3.62 -3.25
C ARG A 51 9.51 -3.06 -2.45
N ARG A 52 8.98 -3.81 -1.49
CA ARG A 52 7.93 -3.32 -0.60
C ARG A 52 8.52 -2.33 0.39
N GLN A 53 7.68 -1.54 1.02
CA GLN A 53 8.10 -0.76 2.17
C GLN A 53 8.68 -1.70 3.22
N PRO A 54 9.73 -1.29 3.92
CA PRO A 54 10.41 -2.21 4.86
C PRO A 54 9.61 -2.51 6.12
N SER A 55 8.59 -1.71 6.43
CA SER A 55 7.79 -1.90 7.63
C SER A 55 6.43 -1.26 7.47
N LEU A 56 5.50 -1.61 8.35
CA LEU A 56 4.19 -0.96 8.39
C LEU A 56 4.34 0.52 8.69
N ARG A 57 5.31 0.89 9.51
CA ARG A 57 5.56 2.28 9.82
C ARG A 57 5.96 3.05 8.57
N ALA A 58 6.86 2.48 7.76
CA ALA A 58 7.27 3.12 6.53
C ALA A 58 6.10 3.25 5.55
N LEU A 59 5.27 2.21 5.44
CA LEU A 59 4.08 2.24 4.61
C LEU A 59 3.13 3.36 5.07
N ARG A 60 2.91 3.44 6.35
CA ARG A 60 2.03 4.46 6.91
C ARG A 60 2.56 5.86 6.63
N GLU A 61 3.85 6.07 6.81
CA GLU A 61 4.46 7.37 6.55
C GLU A 61 4.31 7.76 5.08
N GLU A 62 4.53 6.83 4.17
CA GLU A 62 4.32 7.09 2.75
C GLU A 62 2.87 7.42 2.46
N TRP A 63 1.96 6.69 3.07
CA TRP A 63 0.53 6.93 2.88
C TRP A 63 0.13 8.31 3.36
N GLU A 64 0.58 8.70 4.54
CA GLU A 64 0.27 10.00 5.10
C GLU A 64 0.85 11.14 4.26
N THR A 65 2.07 10.94 3.77
CA THR A 65 2.69 11.93 2.88
C THR A 65 1.89 12.07 1.59
N ALA A 66 1.47 10.96 1.01
CA ALA A 66 0.67 10.99 -0.21
C ALA A 66 -0.69 11.64 0.02
N LEU A 67 -1.30 11.41 1.19
CA LEU A 67 -2.55 12.08 1.55
C LEU A 67 -2.38 13.60 1.57
N ALA A 68 -1.29 14.05 2.20
CA ALA A 68 -1.05 15.48 2.32
C ALA A 68 -0.82 16.15 0.97
N HIS A 69 -0.21 15.45 0.03
CA HIS A 69 0.10 16.01 -1.28
C HIS A 69 -0.98 15.75 -2.32
N GLY A 70 -1.80 14.73 -2.11
CA GLY A 70 -2.77 14.30 -3.11
C GLY A 70 -4.18 14.75 -2.89
N THR A 71 -4.39 15.64 -1.97
CA THR A 71 -5.72 16.08 -1.63
C THR A 71 -6.20 17.16 -2.54
N ALA A 72 -6.03 17.03 -3.69
CA ALA A 72 -6.69 18.04 -4.51
C ALA A 72 -8.18 17.88 -4.46
#